data_0259e5279a6a86e5aaf6b0c6717d6ce4
#
_entry.id   0259e5279a6a86e5aaf6b0c6717d6ce4
#
_cell.length_a   1.000
_cell.length_b   1.000
_cell.length_c   1.000
_cell.angle_alpha   90.00
_cell.angle_beta   90.00
_cell.angle_gamma   90.00
#
_symmetry.space_group_name_H-M   'P 1'
#
loop_
_entity.id
_entity.type
_entity.pdbx_description
1 polymer ?
#
loop_
_entity_poly.entity_id
_entity_poly.type
_entity_poly.pdbx_seq_one_letter_code
_entity_poly.pdbx_strand_id
1 'polypeptide(L)'
;VSFGMPSSKQPIMVDVSTSATTNGMTNRLFNEKKLLPAAWVMDGHGKASADPAVLFAEPKGTILPLGGMDSGHKGYGLSLMVEAMTGGLAGHGRADPLEGWGATVFLQIIDPQAFAGLKAFERQMDHVMARCKSSKPAQQGETVRLPGERGLQHQALSQQQGLQLYPSIMPALSSWAEKLQVSLPQAV
;
A
#
# COMPACT_ATOMS: atom_id res chain seq x y z
N VAL A 1 1.55 6.61 0.83
CA VAL A 1 2.46 7.49 0.06
C VAL A 1 3.03 6.68 -1.08
N SER A 2 2.85 7.17 -2.32
CA SER A 2 3.41 6.53 -3.50
C SER A 2 4.48 7.43 -4.12
N PHE A 3 5.56 6.84 -4.59
CA PHE A 3 6.67 7.56 -5.21
C PHE A 3 7.26 6.73 -6.36
N GLY A 4 7.33 7.34 -7.56
CA GLY A 4 7.94 6.75 -8.75
C GLY A 4 9.25 7.44 -9.10
N MET A 5 10.29 6.67 -9.38
CA MET A 5 11.61 7.18 -9.76
C MET A 5 12.06 6.52 -11.06
N PRO A 6 12.39 7.29 -12.11
CA PRO A 6 12.93 6.74 -13.34
C PRO A 6 14.34 6.19 -13.14
N SER A 7 14.70 5.21 -13.94
CA SER A 7 16.06 4.69 -14.10
C SER A 7 16.29 4.34 -15.56
N SER A 8 17.53 3.99 -15.94
CA SER A 8 17.83 3.55 -17.32
C SER A 8 17.18 2.20 -17.70
N LYS A 9 16.64 1.47 -16.73
CA LYS A 9 16.01 0.14 -16.92
C LYS A 9 14.53 0.18 -16.57
N GLN A 10 14.19 -0.24 -15.36
CA GLN A 10 12.81 -0.24 -14.86
C GLN A 10 12.66 0.80 -13.75
N PRO A 11 11.52 1.51 -13.67
CA PRO A 11 11.30 2.47 -12.60
C PRO A 11 11.27 1.76 -11.24
N ILE A 12 11.73 2.46 -10.21
CA ILE A 12 11.46 2.09 -8.83
C ILE A 12 10.09 2.67 -8.47
N MET A 13 9.21 1.85 -7.92
CA MET A 13 7.89 2.28 -7.47
C MET A 13 7.72 1.93 -5.99
N VAL A 14 7.71 2.94 -5.15
CA VAL A 14 7.41 2.80 -3.73
C VAL A 14 5.94 3.10 -3.54
N ASP A 15 5.21 2.21 -2.89
CA ASP A 15 3.84 2.43 -2.45
C ASP A 15 3.67 1.85 -1.05
N VAL A 16 3.57 2.73 -0.06
CA VAL A 16 3.52 2.36 1.34
C VAL A 16 2.42 3.12 2.07
N SER A 17 1.67 2.42 2.91
CA SER A 17 0.78 3.07 3.88
C SER A 17 1.58 3.62 5.06
N THR A 18 1.01 4.56 5.77
CA THR A 18 1.55 5.05 7.05
C THR A 18 1.14 4.15 8.23
N SER A 19 0.42 3.07 7.94
CA SER A 19 -0.03 2.04 8.89
C SER A 19 0.72 0.72 8.69
N ALA A 20 0.74 -0.12 9.70
CA ALA A 20 1.41 -1.43 9.67
C ALA A 20 0.76 -2.42 8.68
N THR A 21 -0.54 -2.26 8.43
CA THR A 21 -1.31 -3.05 7.46
C THR A 21 -2.45 -2.21 6.85
N THR A 22 -3.26 -2.80 5.99
CA THR A 22 -4.36 -2.12 5.30
C THR A 22 -5.72 -2.67 5.72
N ASN A 23 -6.77 -1.86 5.59
CA ASN A 23 -8.16 -2.31 5.80
C ASN A 23 -8.53 -3.48 4.89
N GLY A 24 -8.07 -3.48 3.63
CA GLY A 24 -8.32 -4.57 2.70
C GLY A 24 -7.74 -5.90 3.16
N MET A 25 -6.50 -5.90 3.68
CA MET A 25 -5.85 -7.10 4.21
C MET A 25 -6.53 -7.59 5.49
N THR A 26 -6.84 -6.69 6.42
CA THR A 26 -7.52 -7.05 7.68
C THR A 26 -8.90 -7.63 7.43
N ASN A 27 -9.72 -6.99 6.57
CA ASN A 27 -11.04 -7.49 6.19
C ASN A 27 -10.98 -8.87 5.53
N ARG A 28 -10.04 -9.06 4.60
CA ARG A 28 -9.86 -10.36 3.94
C ARG A 28 -9.52 -11.44 4.95
N LEU A 29 -8.51 -11.23 5.81
CA LEU A 29 -8.08 -12.23 6.80
C LEU A 29 -9.14 -12.49 7.87
N PHE A 30 -9.91 -11.48 8.26
CA PHE A 30 -11.06 -11.64 9.13
C PHE A 30 -12.11 -12.59 8.50
N ASN A 31 -12.49 -12.35 7.24
CA ASN A 31 -13.44 -13.21 6.52
C ASN A 31 -12.92 -14.63 6.31
N GLU A 32 -11.60 -14.78 6.10
CA GLU A 32 -10.93 -16.08 5.98
C GLU A 32 -10.67 -16.76 7.35
N LYS A 33 -11.03 -16.12 8.47
CA LYS A 33 -10.73 -16.58 9.85
C LYS A 33 -9.25 -16.88 10.06
N LYS A 34 -8.38 -16.02 9.54
CA LYS A 34 -6.92 -16.11 9.63
C LYS A 34 -6.34 -14.96 10.43
N LEU A 35 -5.22 -15.20 11.09
CA LEU A 35 -4.45 -14.17 11.76
C LEU A 35 -3.62 -13.35 10.77
N LEU A 36 -3.30 -12.11 11.17
CA LEU A 36 -2.27 -11.30 10.53
C LEU A 36 -0.89 -11.93 10.76
N PRO A 37 0.08 -11.69 9.87
CA PRO A 37 1.44 -12.24 10.01
C PRO A 37 2.18 -11.80 11.29
N ALA A 38 1.78 -10.69 11.89
CA ALA A 38 2.31 -10.18 13.15
C ALA A 38 1.27 -9.31 13.88
N ALA A 39 1.59 -8.82 15.06
CA ALA A 39 0.73 -7.95 15.86
C ALA A 39 0.66 -6.53 15.27
N TRP A 40 -0.09 -6.38 14.16
CA TRP A 40 -0.23 -5.14 13.42
C TRP A 40 -1.48 -4.34 13.78
N VAL A 41 -2.31 -4.89 14.66
CA VAL A 41 -3.50 -4.22 15.18
C VAL A 41 -3.40 -4.13 16.70
N MET A 42 -4.22 -3.29 17.30
CA MET A 42 -4.33 -3.10 18.74
C MET A 42 -5.81 -3.23 19.12
N ASP A 43 -6.12 -3.95 20.16
CA ASP A 43 -7.49 -4.06 20.68
C ASP A 43 -7.95 -2.75 21.36
N GLY A 44 -9.22 -2.69 21.70
CA GLY A 44 -9.81 -1.52 22.37
C GLY A 44 -9.30 -1.26 23.79
N HIS A 45 -8.44 -2.13 24.33
CA HIS A 45 -7.77 -1.98 25.64
C HIS A 45 -6.28 -1.61 25.52
N GLY A 46 -5.81 -1.35 24.29
CA GLY A 46 -4.43 -0.91 24.03
C GLY A 46 -3.41 -2.06 23.91
N LYS A 47 -3.85 -3.31 23.79
CA LYS A 47 -2.99 -4.47 23.64
C LYS A 47 -2.79 -4.82 22.17
N ALA A 48 -1.53 -4.97 21.75
CA ALA A 48 -1.20 -5.41 20.40
C ALA A 48 -1.72 -6.82 20.11
N SER A 49 -2.24 -7.04 18.91
CA SER A 49 -2.85 -8.31 18.48
C SER A 49 -2.52 -8.61 17.02
N ALA A 50 -2.49 -9.90 16.67
CA ALA A 50 -2.47 -10.39 15.31
C ALA A 50 -3.89 -10.78 14.82
N ASP A 51 -4.89 -10.75 15.69
CA ASP A 51 -6.26 -11.11 15.33
C ASP A 51 -6.99 -9.90 14.71
N PRO A 52 -7.36 -9.94 13.42
CA PRO A 52 -8.10 -8.86 12.80
C PRO A 52 -9.50 -8.65 13.40
N ALA A 53 -10.06 -9.62 14.14
CA ALA A 53 -11.37 -9.52 14.76
C ALA A 53 -11.44 -8.36 15.78
N VAL A 54 -10.32 -7.94 16.36
CA VAL A 54 -10.29 -6.82 17.31
C VAL A 54 -10.77 -5.50 16.70
N LEU A 55 -10.68 -5.34 15.38
CA LEU A 55 -11.17 -4.14 14.67
C LEU A 55 -12.70 -4.05 14.61
N PHE A 56 -13.38 -5.17 14.85
CA PHE A 56 -14.85 -5.31 14.80
C PHE A 56 -15.46 -5.60 16.17
N ALA A 57 -14.63 -5.68 17.22
CA ALA A 57 -15.05 -5.90 18.61
C ALA A 57 -15.54 -4.60 19.27
N GLU A 58 -16.10 -4.70 20.45
CA GLU A 58 -16.41 -3.57 21.32
C GLU A 58 -15.67 -3.70 22.67
N PRO A 59 -14.85 -2.73 23.06
CA PRO A 59 -14.50 -1.52 22.32
C PRO A 59 -13.64 -1.83 21.09
N LYS A 60 -13.83 -1.03 20.04
CA LYS A 60 -13.12 -1.23 18.76
C LYS A 60 -11.61 -1.08 18.90
N GLY A 61 -10.88 -2.01 18.28
CA GLY A 61 -9.46 -1.87 18.08
C GLY A 61 -9.10 -0.95 16.91
N THR A 62 -7.81 -0.81 16.65
CA THR A 62 -7.26 0.02 15.57
C THR A 62 -6.07 -0.66 14.89
N ILE A 63 -5.80 -0.25 13.65
CA ILE A 63 -4.56 -0.63 12.97
C ILE A 63 -3.42 0.22 13.55
N LEU A 64 -2.30 -0.42 13.87
CA LEU A 64 -1.12 0.27 14.36
C LEU A 64 -0.46 1.10 13.24
N PRO A 65 0.16 2.23 13.58
CA PRO A 65 0.98 2.98 12.64
C PRO A 65 2.19 2.17 12.20
N LEU A 66 2.79 2.54 11.07
CA LEU A 66 4.05 1.97 10.60
C LEU A 66 5.12 2.06 11.69
N GLY A 67 5.74 0.94 12.03
CA GLY A 67 6.64 0.78 13.16
C GLY A 67 5.98 0.12 14.38
N GLY A 68 4.66 -0.15 14.35
CA GLY A 68 3.95 -0.90 15.38
C GLY A 68 4.01 -0.25 16.76
N MET A 69 4.04 -1.06 17.82
CA MET A 69 4.12 -0.56 19.20
C MET A 69 5.47 0.08 19.54
N ASP A 70 6.56 -0.42 18.95
CA ASP A 70 7.92 0.02 19.32
C ASP A 70 8.31 1.35 18.66
N SER A 71 8.02 1.51 17.38
CA SER A 71 8.45 2.64 16.56
C SER A 71 7.29 3.35 15.85
N GLY A 72 6.07 3.17 16.30
CA GLY A 72 4.86 3.71 15.68
C GLY A 72 4.80 5.24 15.59
N HIS A 73 5.57 5.95 16.43
CA HIS A 73 5.74 7.40 16.33
C HIS A 73 6.23 7.84 14.95
N LYS A 74 7.00 6.99 14.22
CA LYS A 74 7.47 7.27 12.85
C LYS A 74 6.31 7.26 11.85
N GLY A 75 5.49 6.21 11.88
CA GLY A 75 4.29 6.13 11.04
C GLY A 75 3.26 7.19 11.39
N TYR A 76 3.10 7.52 12.67
CA TYR A 76 2.25 8.61 13.13
C TYR A 76 2.72 9.97 12.56
N GLY A 77 4.02 10.29 12.68
CA GLY A 77 4.58 11.52 12.10
C GLY A 77 4.38 11.59 10.58
N LEU A 78 4.60 10.48 9.85
CA LEU A 78 4.31 10.41 8.42
C LEU A 78 2.82 10.62 8.12
N SER A 79 1.91 10.09 8.95
CA SER A 79 0.46 10.30 8.79
C SER A 79 0.08 11.78 8.93
N LEU A 80 0.66 12.48 9.90
CA LEU A 80 0.42 13.92 10.08
C LEU A 80 0.93 14.74 8.89
N MET A 81 2.10 14.37 8.34
CA MET A 81 2.62 15.01 7.12
C MET A 81 1.68 14.79 5.93
N VAL A 82 1.21 13.56 5.73
CA VAL A 82 0.24 13.25 4.66
C VAL A 82 -1.05 14.03 4.85
N GLU A 83 -1.60 14.09 6.07
CA GLU A 83 -2.82 14.86 6.37
C GLU A 83 -2.65 16.34 6.07
N ALA A 84 -1.50 16.93 6.44
CA ALA A 84 -1.21 18.33 6.15
C ALA A 84 -1.12 18.60 4.64
N MET A 85 -0.44 17.71 3.89
CA MET A 85 -0.25 17.85 2.44
C MET A 85 -1.53 17.56 1.64
N THR A 86 -2.48 16.82 2.18
CA THR A 86 -3.74 16.46 1.52
C THR A 86 -4.90 17.31 2.05
N GLY A 87 -5.56 16.88 3.13
CA GLY A 87 -6.72 17.55 3.71
C GLY A 87 -6.42 19.00 4.14
N GLY A 88 -5.24 19.21 4.76
CA GLY A 88 -4.81 20.54 5.18
C GLY A 88 -4.69 21.54 4.03
N LEU A 89 -3.95 21.19 2.98
CA LEU A 89 -3.79 22.05 1.79
C LEU A 89 -5.08 22.17 0.96
N ALA A 90 -5.91 21.14 0.94
CA ALA A 90 -7.20 21.19 0.25
C ALA A 90 -8.23 22.04 1.00
N GLY A 91 -8.01 22.37 2.28
CA GLY A 91 -8.98 23.06 3.12
C GLY A 91 -10.26 22.27 3.35
N HIS A 92 -10.21 20.95 3.16
CA HIS A 92 -11.33 20.03 3.35
C HIS A 92 -10.80 18.68 3.83
N GLY A 93 -11.32 18.16 4.92
CA GLY A 93 -10.83 16.92 5.52
C GLY A 93 -11.53 16.56 6.82
N ARG A 94 -10.75 16.17 7.81
CA ARG A 94 -11.28 15.59 9.07
C ARG A 94 -12.04 16.56 9.95
N ALA A 95 -11.92 17.86 9.75
CA ALA A 95 -12.70 18.88 10.46
C ALA A 95 -14.09 19.07 9.87
N ASP A 96 -14.37 18.51 8.70
CA ASP A 96 -15.61 18.69 7.98
C ASP A 96 -16.58 17.52 8.23
N PRO A 97 -17.89 17.74 8.09
CA PRO A 97 -18.88 16.67 8.19
C PRO A 97 -18.63 15.60 7.11
N LEU A 98 -18.75 14.33 7.50
CA LEU A 98 -18.65 13.21 6.55
C LEU A 98 -19.97 13.10 5.75
N GLU A 99 -19.97 13.61 4.53
CA GLU A 99 -21.05 13.43 3.56
C GLU A 99 -20.67 12.40 2.50
N GLY A 100 -20.76 11.12 2.86
CA GLY A 100 -20.39 10.03 1.98
C GLY A 100 -18.89 9.67 2.02
N TRP A 101 -18.39 9.04 0.96
CA TRP A 101 -16.98 8.68 0.81
C TRP A 101 -16.23 9.75 0.03
N GLY A 102 -15.08 10.16 0.56
CA GLY A 102 -14.21 11.14 -0.10
C GLY A 102 -12.74 10.89 0.21
N ALA A 103 -11.88 11.43 -0.63
CA ALA A 103 -10.44 11.43 -0.43
C ALA A 103 -9.82 12.70 -1.00
N THR A 104 -8.83 13.24 -0.31
CA THR A 104 -7.97 14.30 -0.80
C THR A 104 -6.64 13.72 -1.25
N VAL A 105 -6.10 14.23 -2.36
CA VAL A 105 -4.87 13.74 -2.97
C VAL A 105 -3.92 14.91 -3.19
N PHE A 106 -2.66 14.73 -2.80
CA PHE A 106 -1.57 15.61 -3.19
C PHE A 106 -0.75 14.93 -4.29
N LEU A 107 -0.57 15.60 -5.43
CA LEU A 107 0.23 15.12 -6.55
C LEU A 107 1.37 16.10 -6.82
N GLN A 108 2.61 15.58 -6.85
CA GLN A 108 3.80 16.33 -7.19
C GLN A 108 4.55 15.62 -8.31
N ILE A 109 4.87 16.37 -9.38
CA ILE A 109 5.70 15.89 -10.48
C ILE A 109 6.98 16.73 -10.49
N ILE A 110 8.13 16.05 -10.47
CA ILE A 110 9.45 16.67 -10.47
C ILE A 110 10.15 16.29 -11.77
N ASP A 111 10.57 17.30 -12.56
CA ASP A 111 11.39 17.08 -13.75
C ASP A 111 12.87 17.08 -13.36
N PRO A 112 13.58 15.94 -13.41
CA PRO A 112 15.00 15.87 -13.11
C PRO A 112 15.87 16.76 -14.04
N GLN A 113 15.37 17.07 -15.23
CA GLN A 113 16.07 17.94 -16.18
C GLN A 113 16.23 19.37 -15.65
N ALA A 114 15.27 19.83 -14.85
CA ALA A 114 15.33 21.15 -14.21
C ALA A 114 16.37 21.27 -13.08
N PHE A 115 17.02 20.16 -12.70
CA PHE A 115 18.05 20.09 -11.66
C PHE A 115 19.42 19.73 -12.28
N ALA A 116 19.96 18.55 -11.94
CA ALA A 116 21.25 18.07 -12.45
C ALA A 116 21.16 17.39 -13.82
N GLY A 117 19.96 17.29 -14.39
CA GLY A 117 19.67 16.60 -15.64
C GLY A 117 19.26 15.14 -15.46
N LEU A 118 18.42 14.65 -16.38
CA LEU A 118 17.89 13.27 -16.34
C LEU A 118 19.01 12.22 -16.32
N LYS A 119 20.02 12.34 -17.17
CA LYS A 119 21.13 11.38 -17.21
C LYS A 119 21.94 11.30 -15.92
N ALA A 120 22.14 12.44 -15.25
CA ALA A 120 22.81 12.46 -13.95
C ALA A 120 21.95 11.81 -12.88
N PHE A 121 20.66 12.05 -12.89
CA PHE A 121 19.70 11.41 -11.99
C PHE A 121 19.67 9.89 -12.21
N GLU A 122 19.48 9.41 -13.43
CA GLU A 122 19.47 7.98 -13.78
C GLU A 122 20.75 7.27 -13.34
N ARG A 123 21.93 7.87 -13.62
CA ARG A 123 23.21 7.32 -13.19
C ARG A 123 23.29 7.10 -11.67
N GLN A 124 22.78 8.03 -10.87
CA GLN A 124 22.75 7.90 -9.41
C GLN A 124 21.75 6.80 -8.99
N MET A 125 20.56 6.79 -9.58
CA MET A 125 19.55 5.79 -9.26
C MET A 125 20.01 4.38 -9.65
N ASP A 126 20.59 4.22 -10.84
CA ASP A 126 21.14 2.94 -11.31
C ASP A 126 22.24 2.42 -10.37
N HIS A 127 23.11 3.31 -9.89
CA HIS A 127 24.13 2.94 -8.90
C HIS A 127 23.50 2.44 -7.58
N VAL A 128 22.54 3.18 -7.03
CA VAL A 128 21.84 2.79 -5.80
C VAL A 128 21.14 1.44 -5.99
N MET A 129 20.41 1.26 -7.10
CA MET A 129 19.74 0.02 -7.43
C MET A 129 20.71 -1.16 -7.52
N ALA A 130 21.84 -0.98 -8.22
CA ALA A 130 22.88 -2.01 -8.33
C ALA A 130 23.46 -2.38 -6.96
N ARG A 131 23.73 -1.39 -6.11
CA ARG A 131 24.21 -1.64 -4.74
C ARG A 131 23.19 -2.38 -3.88
N CYS A 132 21.90 -2.02 -3.97
CA CYS A 132 20.85 -2.76 -3.27
C CYS A 132 20.79 -4.22 -3.74
N LYS A 133 20.77 -4.45 -5.06
CA LYS A 133 20.70 -5.80 -5.64
C LYS A 133 21.93 -6.67 -5.32
N SER A 134 23.11 -6.07 -5.18
CA SER A 134 24.34 -6.77 -4.81
C SER A 134 24.51 -6.99 -3.30
N SER A 135 23.59 -6.45 -2.48
CA SER A 135 23.65 -6.63 -1.03
C SER A 135 23.38 -8.08 -0.65
N LYS A 136 24.05 -8.54 0.41
CA LYS A 136 23.81 -9.89 0.95
C LYS A 136 22.39 -9.94 1.55
N PRO A 137 21.53 -10.87 1.15
CA PRO A 137 20.22 -11.04 1.74
C PRO A 137 20.32 -11.50 3.19
N ALA A 138 19.33 -11.16 4.01
CA ALA A 138 19.26 -11.54 5.41
C ALA A 138 19.13 -13.07 5.60
N GLN A 139 18.43 -13.72 4.65
CA GLN A 139 18.23 -15.17 4.68
C GLN A 139 18.91 -15.81 3.48
N GLN A 140 19.55 -16.96 3.71
CA GLN A 140 20.23 -17.71 2.67
C GLN A 140 19.21 -18.23 1.64
N GLY A 141 19.52 -18.06 0.35
CA GLY A 141 18.63 -18.47 -0.74
C GLY A 141 17.62 -17.40 -1.18
N GLU A 142 17.54 -16.28 -0.47
CA GLU A 142 16.72 -15.13 -0.89
C GLU A 142 17.52 -14.16 -1.78
N THR A 143 16.80 -13.30 -2.48
CA THR A 143 17.35 -12.19 -3.28
C THR A 143 16.81 -10.86 -2.80
N VAL A 144 17.67 -9.83 -2.78
CA VAL A 144 17.22 -8.47 -2.49
C VAL A 144 16.38 -7.96 -3.66
N ARG A 145 15.16 -7.54 -3.38
CA ARG A 145 14.22 -6.97 -4.35
C ARG A 145 14.11 -5.46 -4.17
N LEU A 146 13.94 -4.76 -5.28
CA LEU A 146 13.64 -3.34 -5.28
C LEU A 146 12.13 -3.09 -5.15
N PRO A 147 11.71 -1.97 -4.56
CA PRO A 147 10.31 -1.59 -4.52
C PRO A 147 9.70 -1.53 -5.92
N GLY A 148 8.50 -2.10 -6.09
CA GLY A 148 7.81 -2.19 -7.38
C GLY A 148 8.17 -3.42 -8.24
N GLU A 149 9.34 -4.03 -8.05
CA GLU A 149 9.83 -5.13 -8.90
C GLU A 149 8.85 -6.33 -8.94
N ARG A 150 8.32 -6.73 -7.78
CA ARG A 150 7.31 -7.80 -7.72
C ARG A 150 6.01 -7.42 -8.41
N GLY A 151 5.58 -6.18 -8.28
CA GLY A 151 4.36 -5.68 -8.94
C GLY A 151 4.50 -5.71 -10.46
N LEU A 152 5.62 -5.25 -11.00
CA LEU A 152 5.90 -5.29 -12.44
C LEU A 152 5.98 -6.73 -12.97
N GLN A 153 6.60 -7.65 -12.24
CA GLN A 153 6.61 -9.07 -12.60
C GLN A 153 5.20 -9.67 -12.61
N HIS A 154 4.39 -9.38 -11.58
CA HIS A 154 3.00 -9.81 -11.54
C HIS A 154 2.17 -9.23 -12.68
N GLN A 155 2.36 -7.96 -13.02
CA GLN A 155 1.70 -7.33 -14.15
C GLN A 155 2.01 -8.07 -15.46
N ALA A 156 3.27 -8.34 -15.74
CA ALA A 156 3.69 -9.06 -16.93
C ALA A 156 3.09 -10.48 -17.00
N LEU A 157 3.08 -11.21 -15.87
CA LEU A 157 2.45 -12.53 -15.80
C LEU A 157 0.94 -12.47 -16.00
N SER A 158 0.27 -11.51 -15.38
CA SER A 158 -1.19 -11.34 -15.51
C SER A 158 -1.60 -10.95 -16.93
N GLN A 159 -0.78 -10.20 -17.66
CA GLN A 159 -1.01 -9.90 -19.07
C GLN A 159 -0.93 -11.15 -19.96
N GLN A 160 -0.12 -12.12 -19.60
CA GLN A 160 0.05 -13.36 -20.35
C GLN A 160 -0.93 -14.47 -19.94
N GLN A 161 -1.27 -14.56 -18.67
CA GLN A 161 -1.96 -15.70 -18.09
C GLN A 161 -3.36 -15.37 -17.51
N GLY A 162 -3.77 -14.10 -17.61
CA GLY A 162 -4.98 -13.59 -16.95
C GLY A 162 -4.77 -13.28 -15.47
N LEU A 163 -5.79 -12.70 -14.85
CA LEU A 163 -5.81 -12.34 -13.43
C LEU A 163 -6.33 -13.50 -12.58
N GLN A 164 -5.54 -13.94 -11.61
CA GLN A 164 -6.03 -14.84 -10.57
C GLN A 164 -6.74 -14.02 -9.47
N LEU A 165 -8.06 -14.16 -9.41
CA LEU A 165 -8.87 -13.48 -8.42
C LEU A 165 -9.09 -14.37 -7.19
N TYR A 166 -9.19 -13.75 -6.01
CA TYR A 166 -9.64 -14.46 -4.81
C TYR A 166 -11.09 -14.96 -5.01
N PRO A 167 -11.46 -16.12 -4.46
CA PRO A 167 -12.78 -16.73 -4.68
C PRO A 167 -13.97 -15.84 -4.34
N SER A 168 -13.80 -14.90 -3.40
CA SER A 168 -14.85 -13.96 -2.98
C SER A 168 -15.08 -12.78 -3.94
N ILE A 169 -14.17 -12.52 -4.88
CA ILE A 169 -14.25 -11.32 -5.73
C ILE A 169 -15.38 -11.43 -6.74
N MET A 170 -15.46 -12.51 -7.49
CA MET A 170 -16.50 -12.68 -8.52
C MET A 170 -17.92 -12.67 -7.94
N PRO A 171 -18.23 -13.38 -6.84
CA PRO A 171 -19.53 -13.25 -6.19
C PRO A 171 -19.86 -11.82 -5.73
N ALA A 172 -18.87 -11.08 -5.21
CA ALA A 172 -19.07 -9.70 -4.79
C ALA A 172 -19.32 -8.74 -5.98
N LEU A 173 -18.75 -9.01 -7.15
CA LEU A 173 -18.96 -8.22 -8.36
C LEU A 173 -20.35 -8.48 -8.99
N SER A 174 -20.95 -9.65 -8.80
CA SER A 174 -22.24 -10.02 -9.42
C SER A 174 -23.34 -9.02 -9.07
N SER A 175 -23.49 -8.65 -7.80
CA SER A 175 -24.49 -7.68 -7.36
C SER A 175 -24.30 -6.29 -7.97
N TRP A 176 -23.08 -5.88 -8.21
CA TRP A 176 -22.76 -4.61 -8.86
C TRP A 176 -23.02 -4.67 -10.37
N ALA A 177 -22.68 -5.79 -11.00
CA ALA A 177 -22.93 -6.01 -12.42
C ALA A 177 -24.43 -5.93 -12.73
N GLU A 178 -25.27 -6.58 -11.92
CA GLU A 178 -26.74 -6.48 -12.03
C GLU A 178 -27.24 -5.05 -11.84
N LYS A 179 -26.78 -4.38 -10.76
CA LYS A 179 -27.19 -3.00 -10.45
C LYS A 179 -26.82 -2.01 -11.55
N LEU A 180 -25.65 -2.19 -12.18
CA LEU A 180 -25.11 -1.30 -13.21
C LEU A 180 -25.46 -1.78 -14.63
N GLN A 181 -26.14 -2.90 -14.79
CA GLN A 181 -26.50 -3.51 -16.07
C GLN A 181 -25.29 -3.73 -16.99
N VAL A 182 -24.16 -4.19 -16.42
CA VAL A 182 -22.92 -4.52 -17.14
C VAL A 182 -22.65 -6.01 -17.07
N SER A 183 -21.99 -6.56 -18.11
CA SER A 183 -21.60 -7.98 -18.14
C SER A 183 -20.47 -8.24 -17.14
N LEU A 184 -20.53 -9.39 -16.47
CA LEU A 184 -19.39 -9.87 -15.68
C LEU A 184 -18.21 -10.27 -16.60
N PRO A 185 -16.96 -10.07 -16.17
CA PRO A 185 -15.80 -10.65 -16.84
C PRO A 185 -15.95 -12.17 -16.94
N GLN A 186 -15.61 -12.73 -18.10
CA GLN A 186 -15.59 -14.17 -18.29
C GLN A 186 -14.23 -14.75 -17.87
N ALA A 187 -14.26 -15.95 -17.29
CA ALA A 187 -13.03 -16.70 -17.06
C ALA A 187 -12.41 -17.10 -18.42
N VAL A 188 -11.11 -16.98 -18.52
CA VAL A 188 -10.31 -17.39 -19.70
C VAL A 188 -9.79 -18.79 -19.49
#